data_c92c06d2900be80e6bc69d61aac47204
#
_entry.id   c92c06d2900be80e6bc69d61aac47204
#
_cell.length_a   1.000
_cell.length_b   1.000
_cell.length_c   1.000
_cell.angle_alpha   90.00
_cell.angle_beta   90.00
_cell.angle_gamma   90.00
#
_symmetry.space_group_name_H-M   'P 1'
#
loop_
_entity.id
_entity.type
_entity.pdbx_description
1 polymer ?
#
loop_
_entity_poly.entity_id
_entity_poly.type
_entity_poly.pdbx_seq_one_letter_code
_entity_poly.pdbx_strand_id
1 'polypeptide(L)'
;MLFRSRFTFGTGKFGDLAGFTSAIVLAMISLLIGWESVGRLLHPVPIAFDEAIPIAVLGLAVNLVSAWLLRDEHDHHPEAAGDHHDHHHHHDLNLRAAYIHVLADAAVSILAVIGLVTAREFGWLWMDAAMGIIGALVIANWSWGLVRAAGAVLIDSQSNADLALQIRDRLEHGSDRVADLHLWKIGPGHNAVVATLVSHQPEAPNAYKKRLATIPGLSHVTIEVERCA
;
A
#
# COMPACT_ATOMS: atom_id res chain seq x y z
N MET A 1 5.75 25.90 -1.27
CA MET A 1 5.43 26.14 0.17
C MET A 1 3.96 26.47 0.44
N LEU A 2 3.15 26.87 -0.55
CA LEU A 2 1.74 27.33 -0.36
C LEU A 2 0.72 26.22 -0.03
N PHE A 3 1.02 24.95 -0.30
CA PHE A 3 0.08 23.84 -0.04
C PHE A 3 0.12 23.31 1.40
N ARG A 4 1.22 23.50 2.13
CA ARG A 4 1.36 23.01 3.52
C ARG A 4 0.41 23.68 4.53
N SER A 5 0.00 24.92 4.27
CA SER A 5 -0.85 25.70 5.20
C SER A 5 -2.34 25.33 5.14
N ARG A 6 -2.79 24.61 4.11
CA ARG A 6 -4.19 24.18 3.96
C ARG A 6 -4.51 22.83 4.61
N PHE A 7 -3.49 22.04 4.97
CA PHE A 7 -3.66 20.69 5.56
C PHE A 7 -3.02 20.67 6.93
N THR A 8 -3.82 20.38 7.95
CA THR A 8 -3.41 20.42 9.37
C THR A 8 -2.19 19.53 9.65
N PHE A 9 -2.16 18.34 9.07
CA PHE A 9 -1.02 17.40 9.20
C PHE A 9 -0.18 17.26 7.91
N GLY A 10 -0.29 18.23 6.98
CA GLY A 10 0.46 18.23 5.72
C GLY A 10 -0.14 17.30 4.65
N THR A 11 0.66 17.01 3.62
CA THR A 11 0.23 16.26 2.42
C THR A 11 0.63 14.78 2.47
N GLY A 12 1.00 14.26 3.64
CA GLY A 12 1.55 12.91 3.80
C GLY A 12 0.62 11.79 3.35
N LYS A 13 -0.71 11.98 3.43
CA LYS A 13 -1.72 10.98 3.03
C LYS A 13 -2.09 11.01 1.55
N PHE A 14 -1.58 11.98 0.75
CA PHE A 14 -1.91 12.02 -0.69
C PHE A 14 -1.43 10.79 -1.46
N GLY A 15 -0.27 10.24 -1.09
CA GLY A 15 0.22 9.00 -1.67
C GLY A 15 -0.71 7.81 -1.38
N ASP A 16 -1.20 7.71 -0.15
CA ASP A 16 -2.14 6.65 0.25
C ASP A 16 -3.50 6.82 -0.47
N LEU A 17 -3.97 8.07 -0.68
CA LEU A 17 -5.18 8.36 -1.45
C LEU A 17 -5.02 7.98 -2.93
N ALA A 18 -3.90 8.33 -3.54
CA ALA A 18 -3.59 7.94 -4.91
C ALA A 18 -3.52 6.43 -5.08
N GLY A 19 -2.86 5.73 -4.13
CA GLY A 19 -2.79 4.27 -4.09
C GLY A 19 -4.19 3.63 -3.94
N PHE A 20 -5.04 4.17 -3.07
CA PHE A 20 -6.42 3.72 -2.90
C PHE A 20 -7.23 3.87 -4.18
N THR A 21 -7.15 5.03 -4.83
CA THR A 21 -7.86 5.28 -6.10
C THR A 21 -7.38 4.35 -7.21
N SER A 22 -6.07 4.16 -7.35
CA SER A 22 -5.48 3.23 -8.30
C SER A 22 -5.95 1.78 -8.06
N ALA A 23 -6.02 1.36 -6.80
CA ALA A 23 -6.50 0.03 -6.44
C ALA A 23 -7.98 -0.18 -6.78
N ILE A 24 -8.84 0.84 -6.61
CA ILE A 24 -10.25 0.77 -7.03
C ILE A 24 -10.35 0.64 -8.55
N VAL A 25 -9.56 1.42 -9.29
CA VAL A 25 -9.55 1.33 -10.76
C VAL A 25 -9.13 -0.06 -11.22
N LEU A 26 -8.08 -0.65 -10.60
CA LEU A 26 -7.66 -2.02 -10.88
C LEU A 26 -8.75 -3.06 -10.55
N ALA A 27 -9.44 -2.91 -9.43
CA ALA A 27 -10.55 -3.78 -9.09
C ALA A 27 -11.67 -3.72 -10.13
N MET A 28 -12.00 -2.52 -10.61
CA MET A 28 -13.01 -2.34 -11.69
C MET A 28 -12.56 -2.99 -13.00
N ILE A 29 -11.30 -2.79 -13.40
CA ILE A 29 -10.72 -3.42 -14.59
C ILE A 29 -10.76 -4.94 -14.47
N SER A 30 -10.39 -5.49 -13.31
CA SER A 30 -10.43 -6.94 -13.09
C SER A 30 -11.84 -7.52 -13.22
N LEU A 31 -12.85 -6.82 -12.71
CA LEU A 31 -14.25 -7.22 -12.85
C LEU A 31 -14.69 -7.20 -14.32
N LEU A 32 -14.29 -6.17 -15.09
CA LEU A 32 -14.61 -6.09 -16.52
C LEU A 32 -13.95 -7.22 -17.31
N ILE A 33 -12.67 -7.49 -17.07
CA ILE A 33 -11.94 -8.59 -17.71
C ILE A 33 -12.60 -9.93 -17.36
N GLY A 34 -12.93 -10.15 -16.09
CA GLY A 34 -13.59 -11.36 -15.63
C GLY A 34 -14.96 -11.55 -16.29
N TRP A 35 -15.76 -10.50 -16.34
CA TRP A 35 -17.08 -10.52 -17.00
C TRP A 35 -16.96 -10.86 -18.49
N GLU A 36 -16.06 -10.19 -19.20
CA GLU A 36 -15.85 -10.43 -20.64
C GLU A 36 -15.32 -11.84 -20.87
N SER A 37 -14.40 -12.32 -20.06
CA SER A 37 -13.83 -13.67 -20.17
C SER A 37 -14.88 -14.76 -19.93
N VAL A 38 -15.78 -14.58 -18.97
CA VAL A 38 -16.91 -15.49 -18.74
C VAL A 38 -17.87 -15.44 -19.95
N GLY A 39 -18.13 -14.26 -20.49
CA GLY A 39 -18.93 -14.10 -21.70
C GLY A 39 -18.35 -14.87 -22.91
N ARG A 40 -17.02 -14.75 -23.13
CA ARG A 40 -16.30 -15.48 -24.19
C ARG A 40 -16.27 -16.99 -23.95
N LEU A 41 -16.28 -17.44 -22.72
CA LEU A 41 -16.34 -18.87 -22.38
C LEU A 41 -17.71 -19.46 -22.75
N LEU A 42 -18.79 -18.71 -22.49
CA LEU A 42 -20.16 -19.14 -22.77
C LEU A 42 -20.53 -18.98 -24.24
N HIS A 43 -20.01 -17.93 -24.89
CA HIS A 43 -20.26 -17.57 -26.27
C HIS A 43 -18.93 -17.31 -26.98
N PRO A 44 -18.22 -18.36 -27.44
CA PRO A 44 -16.93 -18.22 -28.10
C PRO A 44 -17.04 -17.30 -29.34
N VAL A 45 -16.20 -16.28 -29.41
CA VAL A 45 -16.08 -15.38 -30.54
C VAL A 45 -14.85 -15.71 -31.36
N PRO A 46 -14.84 -15.55 -32.67
CA PRO A 46 -13.67 -15.76 -33.50
C PRO A 46 -12.56 -14.76 -33.09
N ILE A 47 -11.34 -15.24 -32.90
CA ILE A 47 -10.19 -14.43 -32.50
C ILE A 47 -9.32 -14.19 -33.73
N ALA A 48 -8.96 -12.93 -33.99
CA ALA A 48 -7.98 -12.55 -34.99
C ALA A 48 -6.54 -12.74 -34.41
N PHE A 49 -6.06 -13.98 -34.38
CA PHE A 49 -4.77 -14.33 -33.74
C PHE A 49 -3.57 -13.57 -34.31
N ASP A 50 -3.57 -13.31 -35.64
CA ASP A 50 -2.47 -12.62 -36.33
C ASP A 50 -2.32 -11.16 -35.89
N GLU A 51 -3.39 -10.56 -35.38
CA GLU A 51 -3.40 -9.20 -34.82
C GLU A 51 -3.25 -9.22 -33.28
N ALA A 52 -3.94 -10.15 -32.61
CA ALA A 52 -4.01 -10.21 -31.16
C ALA A 52 -2.67 -10.60 -30.51
N ILE A 53 -1.94 -11.60 -31.05
CA ILE A 53 -0.68 -12.07 -30.50
C ILE A 53 0.41 -11.00 -30.53
N PRO A 54 0.68 -10.28 -31.65
CA PRO A 54 1.66 -9.21 -31.67
C PRO A 54 1.35 -8.08 -30.71
N ILE A 55 0.07 -7.71 -30.54
CA ILE A 55 -0.36 -6.67 -29.59
C ILE A 55 -0.11 -7.13 -28.16
N ALA A 56 -0.46 -8.38 -27.82
CA ALA A 56 -0.21 -8.94 -26.50
C ALA A 56 1.29 -9.04 -26.15
N VAL A 57 2.11 -9.44 -27.12
CA VAL A 57 3.58 -9.49 -26.98
C VAL A 57 4.16 -8.09 -26.80
N LEU A 58 3.69 -7.10 -27.54
CA LEU A 58 4.11 -5.70 -27.38
C LEU A 58 3.73 -5.16 -26.00
N GLY A 59 2.50 -5.43 -25.54
CA GLY A 59 2.08 -5.07 -24.18
C GLY A 59 2.95 -5.70 -23.10
N LEU A 60 3.26 -6.99 -23.24
CA LEU A 60 4.19 -7.69 -22.34
C LEU A 60 5.59 -7.04 -22.35
N ALA A 61 6.12 -6.72 -23.52
CA ALA A 61 7.42 -6.06 -23.64
C ALA A 61 7.45 -4.71 -22.92
N VAL A 62 6.42 -3.88 -23.11
CA VAL A 62 6.29 -2.59 -22.43
C VAL A 62 6.24 -2.79 -20.89
N ASN A 63 5.45 -3.74 -20.40
CA ASN A 63 5.32 -4.02 -18.97
C ASN A 63 6.64 -4.53 -18.37
N LEU A 64 7.39 -5.38 -19.09
CA LEU A 64 8.70 -5.85 -18.64
C LEU A 64 9.74 -4.73 -18.60
N VAL A 65 9.75 -3.85 -19.60
CA VAL A 65 10.66 -2.67 -19.63
C VAL A 65 10.30 -1.73 -18.48
N SER A 66 9.02 -1.48 -18.23
CA SER A 66 8.56 -0.65 -17.11
C SER A 66 8.95 -1.25 -15.76
N ALA A 67 8.80 -2.57 -15.59
CA ALA A 67 9.22 -3.27 -14.38
C ALA A 67 10.74 -3.18 -14.17
N TRP A 68 11.50 -3.30 -15.23
CA TRP A 68 12.97 -3.20 -15.18
C TRP A 68 13.42 -1.80 -14.82
N LEU A 69 12.84 -0.75 -15.40
CA LEU A 69 13.15 0.65 -15.08
C LEU A 69 12.82 0.99 -13.63
N LEU A 70 11.67 0.51 -13.12
CA LEU A 70 11.27 0.71 -11.73
C LEU A 70 12.17 -0.04 -10.73
N ARG A 71 12.80 -1.13 -11.14
CA ARG A 71 13.72 -1.90 -10.31
C ARG A 71 15.06 -1.17 -10.10
N ASP A 72 15.59 -0.52 -11.15
CA ASP A 72 16.90 0.14 -11.11
C ASP A 72 16.90 1.38 -10.18
N GLU A 73 15.76 1.97 -9.86
CA GLU A 73 15.65 3.04 -8.87
C GLU A 73 15.86 2.56 -7.41
N HIS A 74 15.84 1.24 -7.16
CA HIS A 74 16.12 0.67 -5.84
C HIS A 74 17.61 0.48 -5.53
N ASP A 75 18.48 0.43 -6.56
CA ASP A 75 19.88 0.04 -6.40
C ASP A 75 20.89 1.21 -6.43
N HIS A 76 20.46 2.46 -6.68
CA HIS A 76 21.36 3.61 -6.78
C HIS A 76 21.20 4.60 -5.61
N HIS A 77 21.68 4.22 -4.43
CA HIS A 77 22.22 5.16 -3.47
C HIS A 77 23.72 4.96 -3.37
N PRO A 78 24.56 5.90 -3.92
CA PRO A 78 25.98 5.90 -3.63
C PRO A 78 26.16 6.16 -2.13
N GLU A 79 26.87 5.27 -1.47
CA GLU A 79 27.36 5.45 -0.11
C GLU A 79 28.23 6.73 -0.06
N ALA A 80 27.63 7.85 0.33
CA ALA A 80 28.36 9.00 0.81
C ALA A 80 28.45 8.85 2.32
N ALA A 81 29.66 8.57 2.80
CA ALA A 81 29.99 8.47 4.23
C ALA A 81 29.65 9.76 4.96
N GLY A 82 28.88 9.65 6.03
CA GLY A 82 28.72 10.71 7.01
C GLY A 82 27.29 10.93 7.50
N ASP A 83 27.10 10.60 8.76
CA ASP A 83 25.99 10.88 9.66
C ASP A 83 24.79 9.93 9.63
N HIS A 84 24.71 9.13 10.70
CA HIS A 84 23.61 8.24 11.08
C HIS A 84 22.35 9.06 11.40
N HIS A 85 21.44 9.15 10.47
CA HIS A 85 20.03 9.40 10.73
C HIS A 85 19.20 8.35 9.98
N ASP A 86 18.57 7.47 10.78
CA ASP A 86 17.65 6.41 10.34
C ASP A 86 16.43 7.01 9.59
N HIS A 87 16.57 7.21 8.28
CA HIS A 87 15.46 7.67 7.41
C HIS A 87 15.01 6.63 6.38
N HIS A 88 15.13 5.33 6.66
CA HIS A 88 15.14 4.30 5.62
C HIS A 88 13.87 3.47 5.41
N HIS A 89 12.64 3.86 5.73
CA HIS A 89 11.51 2.94 5.48
C HIS A 89 10.24 3.50 4.81
N HIS A 90 10.21 4.73 4.30
CA HIS A 90 8.91 5.35 3.99
C HIS A 90 8.67 5.82 2.55
N HIS A 91 9.67 5.84 1.69
CA HIS A 91 9.48 6.02 0.24
C HIS A 91 8.94 4.74 -0.43
N ASP A 92 9.06 3.59 0.24
CA ASP A 92 8.87 2.27 -0.35
C ASP A 92 7.42 1.87 -0.66
N LEU A 93 6.40 2.38 0.06
CA LEU A 93 5.03 1.90 -0.13
C LEU A 93 4.43 2.32 -1.47
N ASN A 94 4.66 3.55 -1.91
CA ASN A 94 4.13 4.03 -3.19
C ASN A 94 4.88 3.39 -4.37
N LEU A 95 6.21 3.30 -4.27
CA LEU A 95 7.05 2.66 -5.26
C LEU A 95 6.79 1.15 -5.30
N ARG A 96 6.65 0.51 -4.14
CA ARG A 96 6.27 -0.90 -4.02
C ARG A 96 4.89 -1.16 -4.63
N ALA A 97 3.91 -0.28 -4.39
CA ALA A 97 2.59 -0.40 -4.99
C ALA A 97 2.66 -0.26 -6.52
N ALA A 98 3.43 0.70 -7.05
CA ALA A 98 3.66 0.86 -8.48
C ALA A 98 4.37 -0.36 -9.08
N TYR A 99 5.41 -0.89 -8.43
CA TYR A 99 6.12 -2.09 -8.87
C TYR A 99 5.21 -3.33 -8.89
N ILE A 100 4.41 -3.55 -7.85
CA ILE A 100 3.44 -4.66 -7.80
C ILE A 100 2.40 -4.51 -8.91
N HIS A 101 1.95 -3.29 -9.19
CA HIS A 101 1.01 -3.02 -10.28
C HIS A 101 1.60 -3.42 -11.64
N VAL A 102 2.82 -2.97 -11.96
CA VAL A 102 3.48 -3.30 -13.22
C VAL A 102 3.79 -4.79 -13.32
N LEU A 103 4.13 -5.44 -12.20
CA LEU A 103 4.34 -6.89 -12.15
C LEU A 103 3.04 -7.67 -12.39
N ALA A 104 1.91 -7.16 -11.87
CA ALA A 104 0.58 -7.72 -12.14
C ALA A 104 0.24 -7.66 -13.62
N ASP A 105 0.45 -6.50 -14.24
CA ASP A 105 0.20 -6.29 -15.66
C ASP A 105 1.08 -7.18 -16.54
N ALA A 106 2.35 -7.38 -16.15
CA ALA A 106 3.24 -8.32 -16.83
C ALA A 106 2.74 -9.77 -16.70
N ALA A 107 2.33 -10.19 -15.50
CA ALA A 107 1.81 -11.54 -15.26
C ALA A 107 0.53 -11.82 -16.08
N VAL A 108 -0.40 -10.86 -16.13
CA VAL A 108 -1.63 -10.97 -16.93
C VAL A 108 -1.31 -10.99 -18.43
N SER A 109 -0.34 -10.19 -18.87
CA SER A 109 0.11 -10.20 -20.27
C SER A 109 0.72 -11.56 -20.66
N ILE A 110 1.47 -12.20 -19.77
CA ILE A 110 1.99 -13.55 -19.98
C ILE A 110 0.84 -14.56 -20.10
N LEU A 111 -0.16 -14.50 -19.22
CA LEU A 111 -1.34 -15.36 -19.28
C LEU A 111 -2.11 -15.17 -20.58
N ALA A 112 -2.28 -13.92 -21.03
CA ALA A 112 -2.95 -13.61 -22.29
C ALA A 112 -2.18 -14.19 -23.49
N VAL A 113 -0.86 -14.05 -23.55
CA VAL A 113 -0.03 -14.64 -24.60
C VAL A 113 -0.14 -16.17 -24.60
N ILE A 114 -0.08 -16.81 -23.43
CA ILE A 114 -0.25 -18.27 -23.29
C ILE A 114 -1.63 -18.68 -23.82
N GLY A 115 -2.70 -17.98 -23.40
CA GLY A 115 -4.06 -18.24 -23.84
C GLY A 115 -4.22 -18.16 -25.35
N LEU A 116 -3.73 -17.07 -25.95
CA LEU A 116 -3.81 -16.85 -27.39
C LEU A 116 -3.00 -17.88 -28.21
N VAL A 117 -1.77 -18.17 -27.77
CA VAL A 117 -0.92 -19.15 -28.47
C VAL A 117 -1.52 -20.55 -28.38
N THR A 118 -1.99 -20.98 -27.21
CA THR A 118 -2.62 -22.29 -27.06
C THR A 118 -3.93 -22.39 -27.83
N ALA A 119 -4.73 -21.33 -27.86
CA ALA A 119 -5.94 -21.27 -28.69
C ALA A 119 -5.63 -21.39 -30.18
N ARG A 120 -4.56 -20.74 -30.66
CA ARG A 120 -4.13 -20.80 -32.06
C ARG A 120 -3.59 -22.20 -32.46
N GLU A 121 -2.66 -22.75 -31.67
CA GLU A 121 -1.92 -23.98 -32.04
C GLU A 121 -2.76 -25.25 -31.82
N PHE A 122 -3.57 -25.28 -30.77
CA PHE A 122 -4.35 -26.46 -30.39
C PHE A 122 -5.86 -26.32 -30.67
N GLY A 123 -6.31 -25.17 -31.16
CA GLY A 123 -7.73 -24.91 -31.37
C GLY A 123 -8.55 -24.78 -30.09
N TRP A 124 -7.91 -24.61 -28.91
CA TRP A 124 -8.56 -24.51 -27.59
C TRP A 124 -9.03 -23.08 -27.32
N LEU A 125 -10.06 -22.63 -28.00
CA LEU A 125 -10.58 -21.26 -27.87
C LEU A 125 -10.98 -20.91 -26.43
N TRP A 126 -11.38 -21.89 -25.63
CA TRP A 126 -11.73 -21.69 -24.23
C TRP A 126 -10.51 -21.30 -23.35
N MET A 127 -9.28 -21.58 -23.82
CA MET A 127 -8.06 -21.32 -23.05
C MET A 127 -7.81 -19.81 -22.91
N ASP A 128 -8.07 -19.02 -23.93
CA ASP A 128 -8.00 -17.55 -23.86
C ASP A 128 -8.93 -17.00 -22.75
N ALA A 129 -10.18 -17.44 -22.74
CA ALA A 129 -11.15 -17.07 -21.73
C ALA A 129 -10.74 -17.54 -20.32
N ALA A 130 -10.20 -18.77 -20.21
CA ALA A 130 -9.71 -19.28 -18.91
C ALA A 130 -8.53 -18.47 -18.37
N MET A 131 -7.56 -18.11 -19.23
CA MET A 131 -6.44 -17.26 -18.83
C MET A 131 -6.91 -15.85 -18.44
N GLY A 132 -7.92 -15.31 -19.12
CA GLY A 132 -8.56 -14.04 -18.75
C GLY A 132 -9.20 -14.10 -17.35
N ILE A 133 -9.92 -15.19 -17.02
CA ILE A 133 -10.51 -15.39 -15.69
C ILE A 133 -9.42 -15.48 -14.62
N ILE A 134 -8.37 -16.28 -14.86
CA ILE A 134 -7.24 -16.41 -13.92
C ILE A 134 -6.58 -15.04 -13.69
N GLY A 135 -6.30 -14.31 -14.75
CA GLY A 135 -5.75 -12.96 -14.69
C GLY A 135 -6.63 -12.00 -13.89
N ALA A 136 -7.94 -12.02 -14.13
CA ALA A 136 -8.90 -11.20 -13.39
C ALA A 136 -8.88 -11.54 -11.89
N LEU A 137 -8.82 -12.80 -11.50
CA LEU A 137 -8.76 -13.23 -10.11
C LEU A 137 -7.45 -12.79 -9.44
N VAL A 138 -6.33 -12.86 -10.14
CA VAL A 138 -5.03 -12.38 -9.63
C VAL A 138 -5.06 -10.89 -9.38
N ILE A 139 -5.54 -10.08 -10.36
CA ILE A 139 -5.66 -8.62 -10.18
C ILE A 139 -6.64 -8.29 -9.06
N ALA A 140 -7.79 -8.96 -8.98
CA ALA A 140 -8.79 -8.75 -7.94
C ALA A 140 -8.21 -9.00 -6.55
N ASN A 141 -7.46 -10.08 -6.37
CA ASN A 141 -6.82 -10.40 -5.08
C ASN A 141 -5.78 -9.35 -4.66
N TRP A 142 -4.97 -8.86 -5.59
CA TRP A 142 -3.96 -7.84 -5.30
C TRP A 142 -4.58 -6.47 -5.05
N SER A 143 -5.55 -6.07 -5.88
CA SER A 143 -6.27 -4.81 -5.69
C SER A 143 -7.01 -4.78 -4.36
N TRP A 144 -7.59 -5.90 -3.92
CA TRP A 144 -8.23 -6.01 -2.61
C TRP A 144 -7.25 -5.77 -1.46
N GLY A 145 -6.05 -6.37 -1.51
CA GLY A 145 -4.98 -6.13 -0.55
C GLY A 145 -4.59 -4.65 -0.47
N LEU A 146 -4.43 -4.02 -1.63
CA LEU A 146 -4.04 -2.60 -1.72
C LEU A 146 -5.17 -1.66 -1.25
N VAL A 147 -6.44 -1.95 -1.59
CA VAL A 147 -7.63 -1.20 -1.09
C VAL A 147 -7.68 -1.26 0.43
N ARG A 148 -7.48 -2.44 1.04
CA ARG A 148 -7.49 -2.57 2.50
C ARG A 148 -6.33 -1.83 3.16
N ALA A 149 -5.12 -1.94 2.61
CA ALA A 149 -3.95 -1.29 3.16
C ALA A 149 -4.04 0.24 3.10
N ALA A 150 -4.33 0.79 1.92
CA ALA A 150 -4.48 2.24 1.74
C ALA A 150 -5.73 2.78 2.46
N GLY A 151 -6.84 2.03 2.41
CA GLY A 151 -8.07 2.38 3.13
C GLY A 151 -7.87 2.46 4.64
N ALA A 152 -7.15 1.52 5.24
CA ALA A 152 -6.83 1.53 6.66
C ALA A 152 -6.10 2.82 7.09
N VAL A 153 -5.16 3.30 6.27
CA VAL A 153 -4.47 4.57 6.52
C VAL A 153 -5.40 5.78 6.40
N LEU A 154 -6.31 5.76 5.40
CA LEU A 154 -7.24 6.88 5.16
C LEU A 154 -8.29 7.05 6.26
N ILE A 155 -8.74 5.94 6.87
CA ILE A 155 -9.71 5.97 7.98
C ILE A 155 -9.02 5.99 9.36
N ASP A 156 -7.72 6.29 9.41
CA ASP A 156 -6.93 6.35 10.64
C ASP A 156 -6.99 5.08 11.50
N SER A 157 -7.11 3.92 10.84
CA SER A 157 -7.05 2.63 11.51
C SER A 157 -5.68 2.44 12.17
N GLN A 158 -5.68 1.90 13.39
CA GLN A 158 -4.47 1.60 14.15
C GLN A 158 -3.67 0.50 13.41
N SER A 159 -2.68 0.90 12.63
CA SER A 159 -1.92 -0.01 11.75
C SER A 159 -0.68 -0.62 12.41
N ASN A 160 -0.27 -0.12 13.59
CA ASN A 160 0.98 -0.54 14.23
C ASN A 160 0.75 -0.90 15.72
N ALA A 161 0.36 -2.17 15.94
CA ALA A 161 0.15 -2.70 17.28
C ALA A 161 1.44 -2.70 18.11
N ASP A 162 2.60 -2.96 17.49
CA ASP A 162 3.89 -2.99 18.19
C ASP A 162 4.27 -1.59 18.69
N LEU A 163 4.03 -0.56 17.90
CA LEU A 163 4.26 0.82 18.31
C LEU A 163 3.32 1.23 19.45
N ALA A 164 2.05 0.80 19.41
CA ALA A 164 1.11 1.05 20.48
C ALA A 164 1.55 0.37 21.80
N LEU A 165 2.07 -0.86 21.74
CA LEU A 165 2.63 -1.57 22.89
C LEU A 165 3.87 -0.87 23.43
N GLN A 166 4.78 -0.42 22.58
CA GLN A 166 5.95 0.35 22.99
C GLN A 166 5.57 1.67 23.68
N ILE A 167 4.56 2.36 23.18
CA ILE A 167 4.06 3.60 23.79
C ILE A 167 3.49 3.31 25.18
N ARG A 168 2.67 2.26 25.33
CA ARG A 168 2.13 1.85 26.63
C ARG A 168 3.22 1.50 27.61
N ASP A 169 4.20 0.68 27.20
CA ASP A 169 5.33 0.26 28.03
C ASP A 169 6.14 1.45 28.56
N ARG A 170 6.31 2.49 27.74
CA ARG A 170 7.03 3.72 28.14
C ARG A 170 6.20 4.66 29.02
N LEU A 171 4.90 4.62 28.94
CA LEU A 171 4.01 5.50 29.71
C LEU A 171 3.57 4.86 31.03
N GLU A 172 3.35 3.55 31.06
CA GLU A 172 2.85 2.83 32.25
C GLU A 172 3.96 2.48 33.24
N HIS A 173 4.31 3.43 34.12
CA HIS A 173 5.28 3.23 35.18
C HIS A 173 4.66 3.52 36.55
N GLY A 174 4.91 2.65 37.52
CA GLY A 174 4.39 2.82 38.88
C GLY A 174 2.86 2.83 38.90
N SER A 175 2.28 3.95 39.31
CA SER A 175 0.82 4.14 39.37
C SER A 175 0.21 4.68 38.06
N ASP A 176 1.02 4.99 37.07
CA ASP A 176 0.56 5.54 35.80
C ASP A 176 -0.09 4.44 34.95
N ARG A 177 -1.29 4.69 34.40
CA ARG A 177 -1.98 3.77 33.48
C ARG A 177 -2.51 4.54 32.30
N VAL A 178 -2.38 3.95 31.13
CA VAL A 178 -2.94 4.49 29.88
C VAL A 178 -4.44 4.12 29.80
N ALA A 179 -5.29 5.08 30.07
CA ALA A 179 -6.76 4.91 30.00
C ALA A 179 -7.24 4.88 28.56
N ASP A 180 -6.68 5.74 27.70
CA ASP A 180 -7.01 5.80 26.28
C ASP A 180 -5.76 6.06 25.44
N LEU A 181 -5.72 5.47 24.22
CA LEU A 181 -4.59 5.59 23.30
C LEU A 181 -5.08 5.58 21.85
N HIS A 182 -4.95 6.72 21.21
CA HIS A 182 -5.17 6.87 19.78
C HIS A 182 -3.85 7.05 19.06
N LEU A 183 -3.58 6.17 18.08
CA LEU A 183 -2.37 6.18 17.26
C LEU A 183 -2.76 6.07 15.79
N TRP A 184 -2.31 7.02 14.96
CA TRP A 184 -2.59 7.00 13.52
C TRP A 184 -1.43 7.55 12.71
N LYS A 185 -1.37 7.14 11.45
CA LYS A 185 -0.36 7.59 10.49
C LYS A 185 -0.76 8.96 9.92
N ILE A 186 0.14 9.93 9.97
CA ILE A 186 -0.04 11.27 9.38
C ILE A 186 0.75 11.47 8.09
N GLY A 187 1.68 10.57 7.82
CA GLY A 187 2.51 10.59 6.60
C GLY A 187 3.50 9.42 6.60
N PRO A 188 4.28 9.27 5.53
CA PRO A 188 5.32 8.24 5.49
C PRO A 188 6.28 8.41 6.67
N GLY A 189 6.37 7.39 7.55
CA GLY A 189 7.20 7.41 8.74
C GLY A 189 6.78 8.31 9.89
N HIS A 190 5.68 8.99 9.75
CA HIS A 190 5.21 9.94 10.73
C HIS A 190 3.87 9.51 11.32
N ASN A 191 3.85 9.33 12.64
CA ASN A 191 2.65 9.00 13.38
C ASN A 191 2.29 10.12 14.35
N ALA A 192 1.00 10.26 14.62
CA ALA A 192 0.48 11.07 15.69
C ALA A 192 -0.07 10.17 16.80
N VAL A 193 0.09 10.60 18.04
CA VAL A 193 -0.44 9.91 19.21
C VAL A 193 -1.17 10.89 20.10
N VAL A 194 -2.35 10.49 20.58
CA VAL A 194 -3.06 11.10 21.69
C VAL A 194 -3.22 10.02 22.74
N ALA A 195 -2.76 10.30 23.97
CA ALA A 195 -2.87 9.37 25.08
C ALA A 195 -3.41 10.08 26.31
N THR A 196 -4.37 9.44 26.98
CA THR A 196 -4.89 9.86 28.28
C THR A 196 -4.35 8.92 29.34
N LEU A 197 -3.66 9.50 30.32
CA LEU A 197 -3.09 8.80 31.47
C LEU A 197 -3.90 9.09 32.72
N VAL A 198 -4.06 8.06 33.55
CA VAL A 198 -4.60 8.18 34.90
C VAL A 198 -3.51 7.82 35.88
N SER A 199 -3.25 8.69 36.88
CA SER A 199 -2.22 8.50 37.89
C SER A 199 -2.63 8.98 39.27
N HIS A 200 -2.18 8.29 40.31
CA HIS A 200 -2.31 8.78 41.71
C HIS A 200 -1.35 9.94 42.02
N GLN A 201 -0.22 10.00 41.30
CA GLN A 201 0.79 11.05 41.42
C GLN A 201 1.14 11.60 40.04
N PRO A 202 0.25 12.39 39.43
CA PRO A 202 0.44 12.86 38.07
C PRO A 202 1.62 13.81 37.94
N GLU A 203 2.49 13.53 36.98
CA GLU A 203 3.54 14.43 36.55
C GLU A 203 2.99 15.43 35.51
N ALA A 204 3.80 16.46 35.19
CA ALA A 204 3.46 17.36 34.11
C ALA A 204 3.47 16.63 32.76
N PRO A 205 2.56 16.96 31.80
CA PRO A 205 2.51 16.31 30.48
C PRO A 205 3.84 16.25 29.73
N ASN A 206 4.70 17.25 29.92
CA ASN A 206 6.02 17.28 29.32
C ASN A 206 6.98 16.18 29.83
N ALA A 207 6.80 15.67 31.05
CA ALA A 207 7.59 14.56 31.56
C ALA A 207 7.27 13.27 30.78
N TYR A 208 5.99 13.00 30.56
CA TYR A 208 5.53 11.87 29.77
C TYR A 208 5.95 11.98 28.30
N LYS A 209 5.87 13.19 27.69
CA LYS A 209 6.39 13.42 26.32
C LYS A 209 7.86 13.08 26.18
N LYS A 210 8.68 13.39 27.18
CA LYS A 210 10.12 13.04 27.19
C LYS A 210 10.34 11.52 27.20
N ARG A 211 9.48 10.74 27.87
CA ARG A 211 9.56 9.27 27.86
C ARG A 211 9.36 8.69 26.45
N LEU A 212 8.55 9.38 25.61
CA LEU A 212 8.28 8.97 24.23
C LEU A 212 9.28 9.54 23.21
N ALA A 213 10.13 10.50 23.57
CA ALA A 213 11.03 11.20 22.66
C ALA A 213 12.05 10.28 21.95
N THR A 214 12.34 9.10 22.52
CA THR A 214 13.26 8.12 21.94
C THR A 214 12.58 7.16 20.96
N ILE A 215 11.25 7.20 20.81
CA ILE A 215 10.53 6.35 19.89
C ILE A 215 10.54 7.02 18.49
N PRO A 216 11.16 6.37 17.49
CA PRO A 216 11.23 6.96 16.15
C PRO A 216 9.84 7.03 15.51
N GLY A 217 9.64 8.03 14.65
CA GLY A 217 8.41 8.18 13.86
C GLY A 217 7.21 8.77 14.63
N LEU A 218 7.34 9.18 15.89
CA LEU A 218 6.34 9.98 16.59
C LEU A 218 6.56 11.47 16.32
N SER A 219 5.76 12.05 15.44
CA SER A 219 5.90 13.46 15.03
C SER A 219 4.94 14.41 15.71
N HIS A 220 3.84 13.88 16.25
CA HIS A 220 2.87 14.67 17.01
C HIS A 220 2.45 13.87 18.24
N VAL A 221 2.68 14.45 19.43
CA VAL A 221 2.39 13.77 20.72
C VAL A 221 1.54 14.70 21.59
N THR A 222 0.33 14.25 21.89
CA THR A 222 -0.55 14.90 22.87
C THR A 222 -0.74 13.95 24.05
N ILE A 223 -0.49 14.47 25.26
CA ILE A 223 -0.68 13.71 26.50
C ILE A 223 -1.64 14.50 27.38
N GLU A 224 -2.70 13.85 27.77
CA GLU A 224 -3.64 14.30 28.81
C GLU A 224 -3.39 13.49 30.07
N VAL A 225 -3.43 14.14 31.22
CA VAL A 225 -3.15 13.48 32.51
C VAL A 225 -4.27 13.78 33.47
N GLU A 226 -4.92 12.72 33.92
CA GLU A 226 -6.01 12.78 34.91
C GLU A 226 -5.51 12.22 36.25
N ARG A 227 -5.97 12.84 37.33
CA ARG A 227 -5.70 12.34 38.67
C ARG A 227 -6.73 11.28 39.04
N CYS A 228 -6.23 10.13 39.50
CA CYS A 228 -7.07 9.12 40.07
C CYS A 228 -7.72 9.66 41.36
N ALA A 229 -9.04 9.57 41.46
CA ALA A 229 -9.80 10.00 42.63
C ALA A 229 -9.54 9.07 43.84
#